data_da439010097922928bd3e4a5abcf7e00
#
_entry.id   da439010097922928bd3e4a5abcf7e00
#
_cell.length_a   1.000
_cell.length_b   1.000
_cell.length_c   1.000
_cell.angle_alpha   90.00
_cell.angle_beta   90.00
_cell.angle_gamma   90.00
#
_symmetry.space_group_name_H-M   'P 1'
#
loop_
_entity.id
_entity.type
_entity.pdbx_description
1 polymer ?
#
loop_
_entity_poly.entity_id
_entity_poly.type
_entity_poly.pdbx_seq_one_letter_code
_entity_poly.pdbx_strand_id
1 'polypeptide(L)'
;ADDQGRPRLFMPNPVQGGSSGSHYDTAAAPNLLMEPAINDSLYSAANLDITPHLLADIGWQINAVGVFPVAPGNAKIGSPSVPDCDTGVPIASQTGMFTGGSIQASNEVCLLSAQTRSGYYSCMDAARDRLVASSLLTTTQGQKMMMCAKRVQSHQQFPIF
;
A
#
# COMPACT_ATOMS: atom_id res chain seq x y z
N ALA A 1 -0.36 19.15 -5.46
CA ALA A 1 -0.55 20.06 -4.33
C ALA A 1 -0.45 21.49 -4.82
N ASP A 2 -1.02 22.44 -4.06
CA ASP A 2 -0.78 23.87 -4.29
C ASP A 2 0.60 24.27 -3.74
N ASP A 3 0.93 25.56 -3.83
CA ASP A 3 2.19 26.16 -3.34
C ASP A 3 2.36 26.09 -1.80
N GLN A 4 1.28 25.75 -1.08
CA GLN A 4 1.31 25.54 0.38
C GLN A 4 1.31 24.05 0.75
N GLY A 5 1.45 23.16 -0.23
CA GLY A 5 1.46 21.71 -0.01
C GLY A 5 0.08 21.09 0.22
N ARG A 6 -1.03 21.83 0.03
CA ARG A 6 -2.38 21.33 0.23
C ARG A 6 -2.83 20.52 -1.00
N PRO A 7 -3.60 19.43 -0.84
CA PRO A 7 -4.14 18.70 -1.96
C PRO A 7 -5.13 19.58 -2.75
N ARG A 8 -5.04 19.51 -4.07
CA ARG A 8 -5.96 20.21 -4.96
C ARG A 8 -7.12 19.31 -5.32
N LEU A 9 -8.30 19.90 -5.42
CA LEU A 9 -9.48 19.20 -5.94
C LEU A 9 -9.55 19.34 -7.47
N PHE A 10 -10.13 18.33 -8.10
CA PHE A 10 -10.38 18.32 -9.54
C PHE A 10 -11.46 19.32 -9.90
N MET A 11 -11.08 20.38 -10.59
CA MET A 11 -11.97 21.48 -11.00
C MET A 11 -11.71 21.87 -12.46
N PRO A 12 -12.06 21.00 -13.42
CA PRO A 12 -11.88 21.31 -14.83
C PRO A 12 -12.84 22.40 -15.30
N ASN A 13 -12.49 23.08 -16.35
CA ASN A 13 -13.37 24.01 -17.05
C ASN A 13 -13.55 23.52 -18.51
N PRO A 14 -14.76 23.12 -18.93
CA PRO A 14 -16.03 23.13 -18.18
C PRO A 14 -16.09 22.11 -17.04
N VAL A 15 -16.96 22.38 -16.06
CA VAL A 15 -17.21 21.48 -14.93
C VAL A 15 -17.70 20.12 -15.40
N GLN A 16 -17.12 19.04 -14.89
CA GLN A 16 -17.54 17.67 -15.17
C GLN A 16 -18.47 17.16 -14.04
N GLY A 17 -19.68 16.78 -14.42
CA GLY A 17 -20.65 16.22 -13.47
C GLY A 17 -20.14 14.91 -12.83
N GLY A 18 -20.31 14.80 -11.51
CA GLY A 18 -19.94 13.63 -10.74
C GLY A 18 -18.51 13.65 -10.15
N SER A 19 -17.58 14.40 -10.74
CA SER A 19 -16.17 14.38 -10.30
C SER A 19 -15.66 15.74 -9.81
N SER A 20 -16.16 16.84 -10.36
CA SER A 20 -15.69 18.17 -9.99
C SER A 20 -16.01 18.53 -8.55
N GLY A 21 -15.01 18.96 -7.81
CA GLY A 21 -15.10 19.36 -6.41
C GLY A 21 -15.19 18.21 -5.39
N SER A 22 -15.34 16.96 -5.85
CA SER A 22 -15.45 15.77 -5.00
C SER A 22 -14.29 14.79 -5.13
N HIS A 23 -13.38 15.05 -6.07
CA HIS A 23 -12.23 14.21 -6.35
C HIS A 23 -10.93 15.01 -6.28
N TYR A 24 -9.81 14.33 -6.10
CA TYR A 24 -8.50 14.96 -6.18
C TYR A 24 -8.13 15.33 -7.62
N ASP A 25 -7.27 16.34 -7.75
CA ASP A 25 -6.77 16.79 -9.06
C ASP A 25 -5.91 15.69 -9.70
N THR A 26 -6.15 15.38 -10.97
CA THR A 26 -5.42 14.42 -11.79
C THR A 26 -3.95 14.76 -12.00
N ALA A 27 -3.49 15.94 -11.59
CA ALA A 27 -2.09 16.31 -11.58
C ALA A 27 -1.31 15.75 -10.36
N ALA A 28 -1.97 14.98 -9.47
CA ALA A 28 -1.28 14.31 -8.37
C ALA A 28 -0.35 13.20 -8.90
N ALA A 29 0.83 13.10 -8.31
CA ALA A 29 1.77 12.04 -8.64
C ALA A 29 2.45 11.53 -7.34
N PRO A 30 2.34 10.23 -7.02
CA PRO A 30 1.52 9.21 -7.70
C PRO A 30 0.02 9.52 -7.62
N ASN A 31 -0.77 8.87 -8.48
CA ASN A 31 -2.22 9.05 -8.49
C ASN A 31 -2.84 8.69 -7.14
N LEU A 32 -3.88 9.44 -6.78
CA LEU A 32 -4.61 9.27 -5.54
C LEU A 32 -5.90 8.44 -5.78
N LEU A 33 -6.33 7.70 -4.77
CA LEU A 33 -7.49 6.79 -4.88
C LEU A 33 -8.78 7.50 -5.29
N MET A 34 -8.95 8.77 -4.88
CA MET A 34 -10.14 9.56 -5.21
C MET A 34 -9.92 10.53 -6.38
N GLU A 35 -9.10 10.18 -7.35
CA GLU A 35 -9.07 10.88 -8.64
C GLU A 35 -10.23 10.44 -9.54
N PRO A 36 -10.66 11.29 -10.51
CA PRO A 36 -11.78 10.99 -11.41
C PRO A 36 -11.59 9.73 -12.26
N ALA A 37 -10.37 9.31 -12.49
CA ALA A 37 -10.04 8.13 -13.27
C ALA A 37 -8.87 7.38 -12.61
N ILE A 38 -9.01 6.08 -12.52
CA ILE A 38 -7.93 5.18 -12.09
C ILE A 38 -7.03 4.91 -13.31
N ASN A 39 -5.74 5.07 -13.12
CA ASN A 39 -4.73 4.73 -14.13
C ASN A 39 -3.70 3.74 -13.58
N ASP A 40 -2.74 3.35 -14.43
CA ASP A 40 -1.75 2.31 -14.12
C ASP A 40 -0.78 2.69 -12.97
N SER A 41 -0.75 3.94 -12.53
CA SER A 41 0.09 4.39 -11.42
C SER A 41 -0.61 4.35 -10.06
N LEU A 42 -1.89 4.01 -10.00
CA LEU A 42 -2.62 3.83 -8.76
C LEU A 42 -2.35 2.44 -8.17
N TYR A 43 -1.60 2.42 -7.10
CA TYR A 43 -1.32 1.21 -6.34
C TYR A 43 -2.09 1.21 -5.01
N SER A 44 -3.42 1.25 -5.08
CA SER A 44 -4.29 1.34 -3.90
C SER A 44 -4.10 0.19 -2.90
N ALA A 45 -3.68 -0.98 -3.36
CA ALA A 45 -3.29 -2.10 -2.49
C ALA A 45 -1.94 -1.88 -1.80
N ALA A 46 -1.15 -0.90 -2.25
CA ALA A 46 0.19 -0.63 -1.77
C ALA A 46 0.36 0.78 -1.19
N ASN A 47 -0.54 1.71 -1.48
CA ASN A 47 -0.52 3.08 -1.00
C ASN A 47 -1.90 3.46 -0.48
N LEU A 48 -2.05 3.48 0.83
CA LEU A 48 -3.06 4.32 1.46
C LEU A 48 -2.60 5.75 1.28
N ASP A 49 -3.23 6.46 0.38
CA ASP A 49 -2.96 7.87 0.10
C ASP A 49 -3.58 8.79 1.17
N ILE A 50 -3.81 10.04 0.85
CA ILE A 50 -4.42 11.01 1.77
C ILE A 50 -5.93 10.83 1.94
N THR A 51 -6.57 9.89 1.23
CA THR A 51 -8.03 9.66 1.29
C THR A 51 -8.55 9.39 2.70
N PRO A 52 -7.91 8.56 3.55
CA PRO A 52 -8.33 8.38 4.93
C PRO A 52 -8.33 9.69 5.74
N HIS A 53 -7.35 10.54 5.55
CA HIS A 53 -7.30 11.84 6.24
C HIS A 53 -8.45 12.74 5.80
N LEU A 54 -8.73 12.80 4.49
CA LEU A 54 -9.90 13.51 3.99
C LEU A 54 -11.20 12.98 4.59
N LEU A 55 -11.36 11.68 4.68
CA LEU A 55 -12.54 11.06 5.28
C LEU A 55 -12.68 11.45 6.77
N ALA A 56 -11.57 11.47 7.51
CA ALA A 56 -11.58 11.91 8.90
C ALA A 56 -11.97 13.40 9.03
N ASP A 57 -11.44 14.26 8.16
CA ASP A 57 -11.71 15.70 8.16
C ASP A 57 -13.20 16.02 7.90
N ILE A 58 -13.87 15.19 7.10
CA ILE A 58 -15.33 15.33 6.85
C ILE A 58 -16.19 14.57 7.86
N GLY A 59 -15.59 14.06 8.95
CA GLY A 59 -16.31 13.50 10.10
C GLY A 59 -16.59 11.99 10.03
N TRP A 60 -15.99 11.26 9.10
CA TRP A 60 -16.07 9.81 9.09
C TRP A 60 -15.24 9.23 10.24
N GLN A 61 -15.84 8.30 10.98
CA GLN A 61 -15.08 7.51 11.93
C GLN A 61 -14.29 6.45 11.16
N ILE A 62 -13.00 6.66 11.10
CA ILE A 62 -12.08 5.70 10.49
C ILE A 62 -11.63 4.78 11.61
N ASN A 63 -11.87 3.47 11.46
CA ASN A 63 -11.36 2.50 12.42
C ASN A 63 -9.84 2.65 12.50
N ALA A 64 -9.33 2.90 13.70
CA ALA A 64 -7.91 3.13 13.99
C ALA A 64 -6.97 1.99 13.54
N VAL A 65 -7.52 0.86 13.12
CA VAL A 65 -6.77 -0.25 12.50
C VAL A 65 -6.35 0.09 11.06
N GLY A 66 -6.98 1.07 10.42
CA GLY A 66 -6.65 1.51 9.06
C GLY A 66 -6.08 2.92 8.95
N VAL A 67 -6.18 3.74 10.00
CA VAL A 67 -5.66 5.11 10.03
C VAL A 67 -4.90 5.34 11.32
N PHE A 68 -3.65 5.09 11.19
CA PHE A 68 -2.55 5.64 11.95
C PHE A 68 -2.77 6.14 13.38
N PRO A 69 -2.33 5.39 14.35
CA PRO A 69 -1.08 5.79 14.93
C PRO A 69 -0.02 5.15 14.05
N VAL A 70 0.95 5.91 13.59
CA VAL A 70 2.22 5.35 13.13
C VAL A 70 2.64 4.40 14.24
N ALA A 71 2.28 3.13 14.12
CA ALA A 71 2.75 2.16 15.08
C ALA A 71 4.27 2.16 14.88
N PRO A 72 5.04 2.59 15.90
CA PRO A 72 6.48 2.56 15.79
C PRO A 72 6.85 1.11 15.54
N GLY A 73 7.43 0.82 14.39
CA GLY A 73 7.80 -0.55 14.05
C GLY A 73 8.05 -0.74 12.56
N ASN A 74 8.62 -1.87 12.27
CA ASN A 74 8.85 -2.31 10.91
C ASN A 74 7.70 -3.16 10.40
N ALA A 75 7.53 -3.17 9.08
CA ALA A 75 6.63 -4.08 8.41
C ALA A 75 6.98 -5.53 8.72
N LYS A 76 5.99 -6.32 8.99
CA LYS A 76 6.13 -7.74 9.31
C LYS A 76 5.46 -8.57 8.22
N ILE A 77 6.10 -9.67 7.88
CA ILE A 77 5.57 -10.69 6.98
C ILE A 77 5.40 -11.97 7.78
N GLY A 78 4.20 -12.46 7.85
CA GLY A 78 3.83 -13.68 8.58
C GLY A 78 2.54 -14.26 8.04
N SER A 79 2.01 -15.26 8.74
CA SER A 79 0.72 -15.87 8.47
C SER A 79 0.16 -16.45 9.76
N PRO A 80 -1.10 -16.90 9.81
CA PRO A 80 -1.66 -17.51 11.02
C PRO A 80 -0.86 -18.69 11.57
N SER A 81 -0.09 -19.38 10.72
CA SER A 81 0.73 -20.54 11.08
C SER A 81 2.24 -20.26 11.09
N VAL A 82 2.67 -19.06 10.71
CA VAL A 82 4.09 -18.70 10.63
C VAL A 82 4.33 -17.41 11.40
N PRO A 83 5.19 -17.41 12.43
CA PRO A 83 5.49 -16.20 13.19
C PRO A 83 5.99 -15.06 12.32
N ASP A 84 5.65 -13.85 12.71
CA ASP A 84 6.04 -12.63 12.05
C ASP A 84 7.55 -12.52 11.86
N CYS A 85 7.94 -12.16 10.65
CA CYS A 85 9.31 -11.86 10.27
C CYS A 85 9.44 -10.35 10.04
N ASP A 86 10.33 -9.70 10.79
CA ASP A 86 10.59 -8.27 10.67
C ASP A 86 11.41 -7.98 9.39
N THR A 87 10.86 -7.17 8.50
CA THR A 87 11.52 -6.78 7.25
C THR A 87 12.58 -5.70 7.41
N GLY A 88 12.63 -5.03 8.55
CA GLY A 88 13.47 -3.85 8.78
C GLY A 88 13.02 -2.61 7.98
N VAL A 89 11.82 -2.64 7.40
CA VAL A 89 11.25 -1.50 6.66
C VAL A 89 10.20 -0.84 7.55
N PRO A 90 10.36 0.44 7.92
CA PRO A 90 9.37 1.15 8.73
C PRO A 90 7.99 1.09 8.09
N ILE A 91 6.95 0.87 8.89
CA ILE A 91 5.55 0.86 8.41
C ILE A 91 5.21 2.19 7.77
N ALA A 92 5.62 3.29 8.40
CA ALA A 92 5.50 4.63 7.83
C ALA A 92 6.86 5.33 7.89
N SER A 93 7.22 6.04 6.81
CA SER A 93 8.38 6.92 6.81
C SER A 93 8.01 8.27 7.44
N GLN A 94 9.04 9.03 7.85
CA GLN A 94 8.86 10.42 8.30
C GLN A 94 8.30 11.34 7.20
N THR A 95 8.35 10.90 5.95
CA THR A 95 7.79 11.61 4.79
C THR A 95 6.34 11.23 4.49
N GLY A 96 5.68 10.45 5.37
CA GLY A 96 4.30 10.02 5.19
C GLY A 96 4.10 8.89 4.18
N MET A 97 5.17 8.26 3.69
CA MET A 97 5.06 7.11 2.80
C MET A 97 4.88 5.82 3.61
N PHE A 98 3.86 5.04 3.28
CA PHE A 98 3.50 3.80 3.95
C PHE A 98 4.13 2.57 3.28
N THR A 99 5.39 2.62 3.01
CA THR A 99 6.12 1.53 2.34
C THR A 99 5.99 0.21 3.08
N GLY A 100 6.16 0.23 4.41
CA GLY A 100 5.98 -0.98 5.22
C GLY A 100 4.53 -1.46 5.26
N GLY A 101 3.55 -0.54 5.31
CA GLY A 101 2.13 -0.88 5.18
C GLY A 101 1.83 -1.57 3.85
N SER A 102 2.45 -1.11 2.76
CA SER A 102 2.36 -1.74 1.44
C SER A 102 2.92 -3.17 1.41
N ILE A 103 4.02 -3.43 2.12
CA ILE A 103 4.58 -4.78 2.28
C ILE A 103 3.58 -5.70 3.00
N GLN A 104 3.00 -5.24 4.11
CA GLN A 104 2.03 -6.01 4.88
C GLN A 104 0.76 -6.30 4.08
N ALA A 105 0.20 -5.29 3.42
CA ALA A 105 -0.94 -5.46 2.54
C ALA A 105 -0.65 -6.45 1.39
N SER A 106 0.53 -6.37 0.77
CA SER A 106 0.94 -7.32 -0.25
C SER A 106 1.03 -8.74 0.29
N ASN A 107 1.54 -8.92 1.51
CA ASN A 107 1.59 -10.23 2.15
C ASN A 107 0.18 -10.82 2.33
N GLU A 108 -0.77 -10.03 2.85
CA GLU A 108 -2.15 -10.46 3.04
C GLU A 108 -2.83 -10.83 1.72
N VAL A 109 -2.71 -9.97 0.70
CA VAL A 109 -3.28 -10.24 -0.63
C VAL A 109 -2.67 -11.51 -1.23
N CYS A 110 -1.36 -11.68 -1.13
CA CYS A 110 -0.68 -12.86 -1.65
C CYS A 110 -1.06 -14.15 -0.90
N LEU A 111 -1.26 -14.08 0.42
CA LEU A 111 -1.74 -15.22 1.21
C LEU A 111 -3.17 -15.63 0.82
N LEU A 112 -4.04 -14.64 0.61
CA LEU A 112 -5.45 -14.89 0.26
C LEU A 112 -5.62 -15.39 -1.17
N SER A 113 -4.78 -14.93 -2.11
CA SER A 113 -4.91 -15.27 -3.52
C SER A 113 -4.13 -16.52 -3.95
N ALA A 114 -3.10 -16.89 -3.19
CA ALA A 114 -2.23 -18.00 -3.56
C ALA A 114 -2.85 -19.35 -3.21
N GLN A 115 -2.93 -20.24 -4.20
CA GLN A 115 -3.33 -21.63 -4.00
C GLN A 115 -2.14 -22.57 -3.75
N THR A 116 -0.92 -22.08 -3.98
CA THR A 116 0.31 -22.85 -3.84
C THR A 116 1.41 -22.03 -3.19
N ARG A 117 2.39 -22.71 -2.61
CA ARG A 117 3.62 -22.07 -2.07
C ARG A 117 4.36 -21.25 -3.13
N SER A 118 4.46 -21.78 -4.33
CA SER A 118 5.08 -21.09 -5.47
C SER A 118 4.30 -19.86 -5.88
N GLY A 119 2.96 -19.97 -5.94
CA GLY A 119 2.08 -18.84 -6.25
C GLY A 119 2.22 -17.70 -5.26
N TYR A 120 2.25 -18.01 -3.95
CA TYR A 120 2.49 -17.00 -2.93
C TYR A 120 3.85 -16.30 -3.13
N TYR A 121 4.92 -17.06 -3.31
CA TYR A 121 6.25 -16.49 -3.49
C TYR A 121 6.34 -15.62 -4.74
N SER A 122 5.78 -16.06 -5.85
CA SER A 122 5.74 -15.28 -7.10
C SER A 122 4.93 -13.98 -6.95
N CYS A 123 3.84 -14.03 -6.20
CA CYS A 123 3.04 -12.83 -5.88
C CYS A 123 3.86 -11.81 -5.07
N MET A 124 4.56 -12.26 -4.04
CA MET A 124 5.42 -11.40 -3.22
C MET A 124 6.62 -10.87 -4.01
N ASP A 125 7.18 -11.67 -4.91
CA ASP A 125 8.28 -11.27 -5.80
C ASP A 125 7.84 -10.15 -6.74
N ALA A 126 6.68 -10.28 -7.36
CA ALA A 126 6.09 -9.23 -8.18
C ALA A 126 5.76 -7.96 -7.37
N ALA A 127 5.31 -8.09 -6.12
CA ALA A 127 5.09 -6.95 -5.24
C ALA A 127 6.41 -6.24 -4.91
N ARG A 128 7.48 -6.99 -4.59
CA ARG A 128 8.81 -6.42 -4.38
C ARG A 128 9.29 -5.65 -5.61
N ASP A 129 9.16 -6.20 -6.79
CA ASP A 129 9.62 -5.57 -8.04
C ASP A 129 8.91 -4.23 -8.28
N ARG A 130 7.59 -4.18 -8.06
CA ARG A 130 6.83 -2.93 -8.14
C ARG A 130 7.32 -1.88 -7.14
N LEU A 131 7.52 -2.27 -5.88
CA LEU A 131 7.96 -1.36 -4.82
C LEU A 131 9.38 -0.84 -5.07
N VAL A 132 10.27 -1.65 -5.61
CA VAL A 132 11.63 -1.23 -5.99
C VAL A 132 11.58 -0.33 -7.23
N ALA A 133 10.82 -0.69 -8.25
CA ALA A 133 10.70 0.11 -9.48
C ALA A 133 10.10 1.51 -9.22
N SER A 134 9.18 1.62 -8.25
CA SER A 134 8.62 2.90 -7.81
C SER A 134 9.50 3.66 -6.79
N SER A 135 10.72 3.18 -6.52
CA SER A 135 11.65 3.76 -5.53
C SER A 135 11.10 3.81 -4.10
N LEU A 136 10.07 3.04 -3.79
CA LEU A 136 9.52 2.88 -2.44
C LEU A 136 10.40 1.97 -1.58
N LEU A 137 11.09 1.01 -2.20
CA LEU A 137 12.08 0.15 -1.56
C LEU A 137 13.43 0.30 -2.24
N THR A 138 14.49 0.24 -1.45
CA THR A 138 15.83 -0.07 -1.98
C THR A 138 15.92 -1.55 -2.32
N THR A 139 16.84 -1.92 -3.18
CA THR A 139 17.12 -3.34 -3.52
C THR A 139 17.39 -4.18 -2.26
N THR A 140 18.15 -3.64 -1.30
CA THR A 140 18.45 -4.33 -0.03
C THR A 140 17.20 -4.57 0.81
N GLN A 141 16.29 -3.60 0.89
CA GLN A 141 15.01 -3.75 1.59
C GLN A 141 14.13 -4.79 0.90
N GLY A 142 14.09 -4.77 -0.44
CA GLY A 142 13.40 -5.78 -1.23
C GLY A 142 13.93 -7.21 -0.98
N GLN A 143 15.24 -7.37 -0.85
CA GLN A 143 15.84 -8.66 -0.49
C GLN A 143 15.41 -9.14 0.90
N LYS A 144 15.39 -8.26 1.91
CA LYS A 144 14.89 -8.59 3.25
C LYS A 144 13.41 -8.98 3.24
N MET A 145 12.58 -8.25 2.50
CA MET A 145 11.17 -8.59 2.27
C MET A 145 11.05 -10.03 1.73
N MET A 146 11.84 -10.39 0.72
CA MET A 146 11.78 -11.71 0.11
C MET A 146 12.34 -12.83 1.00
N MET A 147 13.31 -12.53 1.87
CA MET A 147 13.75 -13.51 2.90
C MET A 147 12.60 -13.86 3.86
N CYS A 148 11.83 -12.87 4.30
CA CYS A 148 10.65 -13.09 5.13
C CYS A 148 9.56 -13.87 4.37
N ALA A 149 9.28 -13.50 3.11
CA ALA A 149 8.33 -14.22 2.27
C ALA A 149 8.72 -15.68 2.05
N LYS A 150 10.02 -15.96 1.87
CA LYS A 150 10.52 -17.34 1.75
C LYS A 150 10.27 -18.18 3.01
N ARG A 151 10.37 -17.56 4.18
CA ARG A 151 10.03 -18.23 5.45
C ARG A 151 8.57 -18.62 5.50
N VAL A 152 7.66 -17.72 5.10
CA VAL A 152 6.21 -18.02 5.00
C VAL A 152 6.00 -19.11 3.97
N GLN A 153 6.57 -19.01 2.78
CA GLN A 153 6.48 -20.02 1.72
C GLN A 153 6.86 -21.43 2.23
N SER A 154 7.90 -21.52 3.05
CA SER A 154 8.42 -22.82 3.53
C SER A 154 7.52 -23.48 4.57
N HIS A 155 6.80 -22.69 5.36
CA HIS A 155 6.09 -23.17 6.56
C HIS A 155 4.56 -23.04 6.46
N GLN A 156 4.05 -22.17 5.58
CA GLN A 156 2.62 -22.01 5.39
C GLN A 156 2.01 -23.23 4.69
N GLN A 157 0.92 -23.74 5.23
CA GLN A 157 0.08 -24.72 4.54
C GLN A 157 -0.88 -23.99 3.61
N PHE A 158 -0.74 -24.18 2.33
CA PHE A 158 -1.69 -23.75 1.33
C PHE A 158 -2.66 -24.90 1.01
N PRO A 159 -3.94 -24.62 0.76
CA PRO A 159 -4.89 -25.65 0.47
C PRO A 159 -4.42 -26.47 -0.75
N ILE A 160 -4.39 -27.78 -0.59
CA ILE A 160 -4.16 -28.72 -1.69
C ILE A 160 -5.56 -29.02 -2.25
N PHE A 161 -5.87 -28.47 -3.41
CA PHE A 161 -7.09 -28.80 -4.15
C PHE A 161 -6.82 -29.94 -5.12
#